data_adb4f45a0c6d4b73247ef2672d5741ee
#
_entry.id   adb4f45a0c6d4b73247ef2672d5741ee
#
_cell.length_a   1.000
_cell.length_b   1.000
_cell.length_c   1.000
_cell.angle_alpha   90.00
_cell.angle_beta   90.00
_cell.angle_gamma   90.00
#
_symmetry.space_group_name_H-M   'P 1'
#
loop_
_entity.id
_entity.type
_entity.pdbx_description
1 polymer ?
#
loop_
_entity_poly.entity_id
_entity_poly.type
_entity_poly.pdbx_seq_one_letter_code
_entity_poly.pdbx_strand_id
1 'polypeptide(L)'
;MENNTSLQQQLLEAGVHFGHLKKKWNPKMLPYIFAEKKGIHIIDLNKTVEGMQEAAAAMKAIARSGKKIMFVATKKQAKEIVMECAQKVNMPFVTERWLGGMLTNFNTVRKSVKKMQSIEKMLNDGSAENLNKKER
;
A
#
# COMPACT_ATOMS: atom_id res chain seq x y z
N MET A 1 -23.28 0.79 -23.47
CA MET A 1 -23.30 -0.65 -23.10
C MET A 1 -22.11 -0.85 -22.18
N GLU A 2 -22.34 -0.81 -20.87
CA GLU A 2 -21.30 -1.12 -19.90
C GLU A 2 -20.99 -2.60 -20.03
N ASN A 3 -19.76 -2.92 -20.43
CA ASN A 3 -19.26 -4.29 -20.47
C ASN A 3 -19.22 -4.80 -19.03
N ASN A 4 -20.21 -5.58 -18.65
CA ASN A 4 -20.29 -6.30 -17.38
C ASN A 4 -19.30 -7.48 -17.41
N THR A 5 -18.03 -7.16 -17.63
CA THR A 5 -16.93 -8.12 -17.56
C THR A 5 -16.80 -8.54 -16.09
N SER A 6 -16.92 -9.82 -15.79
CA SER A 6 -16.81 -10.30 -14.41
C SER A 6 -15.47 -9.89 -13.82
N LEU A 7 -15.42 -9.63 -12.52
CA LEU A 7 -14.16 -9.29 -11.82
C LEU A 7 -13.05 -10.31 -12.10
N GLN A 8 -13.40 -11.60 -12.18
CA GLN A 8 -12.46 -12.66 -12.56
C GLN A 8 -11.84 -12.46 -13.94
N GLN A 9 -12.65 -12.05 -14.91
CA GLN A 9 -12.16 -11.82 -16.27
C GLN A 9 -11.23 -10.60 -16.33
N GLN A 10 -11.54 -9.54 -15.60
CA GLN A 10 -10.64 -8.37 -15.47
C GLN A 10 -9.30 -8.76 -14.83
N LEU A 11 -9.32 -9.59 -13.78
CA LEU A 11 -8.11 -10.10 -13.14
C LEU A 11 -7.30 -11.01 -14.08
N LEU A 12 -7.97 -11.83 -14.89
CA LEU A 12 -7.32 -12.69 -15.87
C LEU A 12 -6.62 -11.88 -16.96
N GLU A 13 -7.31 -10.87 -17.51
CA GLU A 13 -6.78 -9.94 -18.53
C GLU A 13 -5.60 -9.11 -17.99
N ALA A 14 -5.66 -8.71 -16.71
CA ALA A 14 -4.56 -8.03 -16.02
C ALA A 14 -3.38 -8.95 -15.67
N GLY A 15 -3.47 -10.26 -15.96
CA GLY A 15 -2.40 -11.21 -15.71
C GLY A 15 -2.17 -11.56 -14.23
N VAL A 16 -3.14 -11.31 -13.35
CA VAL A 16 -3.02 -11.54 -11.89
C VAL A 16 -2.89 -13.04 -11.55
N HIS A 17 -3.29 -13.92 -12.45
CA HIS A 17 -3.21 -15.38 -12.29
C HIS A 17 -1.78 -15.95 -12.38
N PHE A 18 -0.80 -15.19 -12.87
CA PHE A 18 0.59 -15.65 -12.93
C PHE A 18 1.25 -15.61 -11.55
N GLY A 19 1.64 -16.77 -11.06
CA GLY A 19 2.38 -16.94 -9.82
C GLY A 19 3.89 -17.07 -10.05
N HIS A 20 4.59 -17.63 -9.07
CA HIS A 20 6.02 -17.88 -9.12
C HIS A 20 6.38 -19.13 -9.97
N LEU A 21 7.62 -19.16 -10.40
CA LEU A 21 8.20 -20.39 -10.95
C LEU A 21 8.18 -21.50 -9.89
N LYS A 22 7.93 -22.74 -10.32
CA LYS A 22 7.95 -23.95 -9.45
C LYS A 22 9.22 -24.07 -8.60
N LYS A 23 10.37 -23.62 -9.12
CA LYS A 23 11.65 -23.66 -8.39
C LYS A 23 11.81 -22.59 -7.30
N LYS A 24 10.94 -21.54 -7.31
CA LYS A 24 11.07 -20.36 -6.43
C LYS A 24 9.83 -20.07 -5.61
N TRP A 25 8.87 -20.97 -5.58
CA TRP A 25 7.62 -20.77 -4.85
C TRP A 25 7.75 -21.09 -3.36
N ASN A 26 6.81 -20.57 -2.57
CA ASN A 26 6.68 -20.95 -1.17
C ASN A 26 5.63 -22.07 -1.06
N PRO A 27 5.95 -23.24 -0.44
CA PRO A 27 4.98 -24.34 -0.25
C PRO A 27 3.69 -23.95 0.47
N LYS A 28 3.71 -22.91 1.31
CA LYS A 28 2.50 -22.37 1.97
C LYS A 28 1.49 -21.78 0.99
N MET A 29 1.88 -21.52 -0.25
CA MET A 29 0.99 -21.05 -1.32
C MET A 29 0.17 -22.18 -1.97
N LEU A 30 0.47 -23.44 -1.66
CA LEU A 30 -0.23 -24.60 -2.24
C LEU A 30 -1.77 -24.48 -2.23
N PRO A 31 -2.42 -24.02 -1.15
CA PRO A 31 -3.88 -23.87 -1.12
C PRO A 31 -4.44 -22.87 -2.11
N TYR A 32 -3.61 -21.97 -2.63
CA TYR A 32 -3.98 -20.85 -3.53
C TYR A 32 -3.59 -21.10 -4.99
N ILE A 33 -2.96 -22.25 -5.27
CA ILE A 33 -2.51 -22.61 -6.61
C ILE A 33 -3.59 -23.47 -7.27
N PHE A 34 -4.03 -23.04 -8.44
CA PHE A 34 -4.99 -23.76 -9.26
C PHE A 34 -4.32 -24.89 -10.08
N ALA A 35 -3.20 -24.55 -10.74
CA ALA A 35 -2.48 -25.49 -11.62
C ALA A 35 -1.03 -25.06 -11.85
N GLU A 36 -0.24 -25.93 -12.49
CA GLU A 36 1.09 -25.63 -13.01
C GLU A 36 1.04 -25.64 -14.54
N LYS A 37 1.56 -24.60 -15.18
CA LYS A 37 1.68 -24.51 -16.65
C LYS A 37 3.06 -24.02 -17.03
N LYS A 38 3.78 -24.83 -17.82
CA LYS A 38 5.14 -24.50 -18.28
C LYS A 38 6.11 -24.13 -17.14
N GLY A 39 6.03 -24.82 -15.99
CA GLY A 39 6.87 -24.56 -14.82
C GLY A 39 6.53 -23.30 -14.03
N ILE A 40 5.39 -22.67 -14.31
CA ILE A 40 4.85 -21.51 -13.58
C ILE A 40 3.57 -21.94 -12.89
N HIS A 41 3.42 -21.57 -11.61
CA HIS A 41 2.19 -21.77 -10.88
C HIS A 41 1.13 -20.78 -11.33
N ILE A 42 -0.10 -21.26 -11.50
CA ILE A 42 -1.27 -20.43 -11.79
C ILE A 42 -2.08 -20.27 -10.50
N ILE A 43 -2.33 -19.04 -10.12
CA ILE A 43 -3.09 -18.69 -8.91
C ILE A 43 -4.58 -18.86 -9.17
N ASP A 44 -5.30 -19.39 -8.19
CA ASP A 44 -6.76 -19.51 -8.23
C ASP A 44 -7.42 -18.14 -8.04
N LEU A 45 -7.98 -17.61 -9.12
CA LEU A 45 -8.65 -16.30 -9.11
C LEU A 45 -9.94 -16.30 -8.30
N ASN A 46 -10.60 -17.44 -8.07
CA ASN A 46 -11.76 -17.51 -7.19
C ASN A 46 -11.38 -17.09 -5.78
N LYS A 47 -10.28 -17.65 -5.26
CA LYS A 47 -9.76 -17.29 -3.93
C LYS A 47 -9.28 -15.84 -3.86
N THR A 48 -8.76 -15.32 -4.97
CA THR A 48 -8.40 -13.90 -5.06
C THR A 48 -9.63 -13.01 -4.91
N VAL A 49 -10.72 -13.33 -5.61
CA VAL A 49 -11.98 -12.57 -5.53
C VAL A 49 -12.59 -12.66 -4.12
N GLU A 50 -12.64 -13.86 -3.53
CA GLU A 50 -13.10 -14.06 -2.16
C GLU A 50 -12.30 -13.20 -1.16
N GLY A 51 -10.97 -13.27 -1.22
CA GLY A 51 -10.09 -12.47 -0.36
C GLY A 51 -10.25 -10.96 -0.56
N MET A 52 -10.50 -10.49 -1.79
CA MET A 52 -10.81 -9.09 -2.07
C MET A 52 -12.14 -8.66 -1.45
N GLN A 53 -13.17 -9.51 -1.52
CA GLN A 53 -14.47 -9.23 -0.93
C GLN A 53 -14.40 -9.18 0.60
N GLU A 54 -13.70 -10.11 1.23
CA GLU A 54 -13.47 -10.13 2.69
C GLU A 54 -12.71 -8.88 3.14
N ALA A 55 -11.63 -8.52 2.44
CA ALA A 55 -10.86 -7.32 2.74
C ALA A 55 -11.70 -6.05 2.59
N ALA A 56 -12.51 -5.95 1.54
CA ALA A 56 -13.42 -4.82 1.31
C ALA A 56 -14.47 -4.71 2.42
N ALA A 57 -15.04 -5.83 2.86
CA ALA A 57 -16.00 -5.85 3.96
C ALA A 57 -15.36 -5.40 5.28
N ALA A 58 -14.16 -5.87 5.59
CA ALA A 58 -13.40 -5.46 6.78
C ALA A 58 -13.07 -3.96 6.75
N MET A 59 -12.57 -3.44 5.62
CA MET A 59 -12.28 -2.02 5.45
C MET A 59 -13.54 -1.16 5.61
N LYS A 60 -14.67 -1.60 5.05
CA LYS A 60 -15.96 -0.92 5.18
C LYS A 60 -16.42 -0.83 6.63
N ALA A 61 -16.26 -1.90 7.41
CA ALA A 61 -16.58 -1.91 8.83
C ALA A 61 -15.70 -0.94 9.64
N ILE A 62 -14.39 -0.91 9.36
CA ILE A 62 -13.44 0.01 9.99
C ILE A 62 -13.77 1.46 9.65
N ALA A 63 -14.04 1.76 8.39
CA ALA A 63 -14.39 3.11 7.94
C ALA A 63 -15.71 3.60 8.58
N ARG A 64 -16.71 2.74 8.69
CA ARG A 64 -17.98 3.05 9.37
C ARG A 64 -17.81 3.37 10.85
N SER A 65 -16.80 2.80 11.51
CA SER A 65 -16.48 3.10 12.90
C SER A 65 -15.73 4.44 13.09
N GLY A 66 -15.52 5.21 12.03
CA GLY A 66 -14.80 6.49 12.04
C GLY A 66 -13.27 6.36 12.16
N LYS A 67 -12.75 5.14 12.11
CA LYS A 67 -11.30 4.89 12.17
C LYS A 67 -10.63 5.16 10.83
N LYS A 68 -9.33 5.47 10.86
CA LYS A 68 -8.52 5.67 9.66
C LYS A 68 -7.85 4.36 9.22
N ILE A 69 -7.74 4.19 7.92
CA ILE A 69 -7.03 3.08 7.28
C ILE A 69 -5.79 3.65 6.61
N MET A 70 -4.62 3.14 6.94
CA MET A 70 -3.38 3.55 6.30
C MET A 70 -3.04 2.59 5.15
N PHE A 71 -2.93 3.15 3.95
CA PHE A 71 -2.53 2.39 2.77
C PHE A 71 -1.01 2.41 2.59
N VAL A 72 -0.41 1.26 2.28
CA VAL A 72 1.03 1.13 2.09
C VAL A 72 1.32 0.49 0.74
N ALA A 73 2.01 1.22 -0.13
CA ALA A 73 2.36 0.75 -1.47
C ALA A 73 3.73 1.29 -1.89
N THR A 74 4.79 0.59 -1.54
CA THR A 74 6.18 0.99 -1.83
C THR A 74 6.70 0.50 -3.18
N LYS A 75 5.97 -0.39 -3.87
CA LYS A 75 6.33 -0.85 -5.22
C LYS A 75 6.03 0.20 -6.26
N LYS A 76 6.97 0.41 -7.21
CA LYS A 76 6.83 1.42 -8.27
C LYS A 76 5.51 1.33 -9.04
N GLN A 77 5.03 0.12 -9.33
CA GLN A 77 3.81 -0.13 -10.10
C GLN A 77 2.51 0.27 -9.36
N ALA A 78 2.54 0.25 -8.02
CA ALA A 78 1.36 0.50 -7.20
C ALA A 78 1.34 1.90 -6.56
N LYS A 79 2.50 2.56 -6.47
CA LYS A 79 2.73 3.80 -5.74
C LYS A 79 1.74 4.90 -6.12
N GLU A 80 1.67 5.25 -7.40
CA GLU A 80 0.83 6.35 -7.89
C GLU A 80 -0.65 6.02 -7.76
N ILE A 81 -1.05 4.80 -8.14
CA ILE A 81 -2.44 4.36 -8.10
C ILE A 81 -2.99 4.40 -6.67
N VAL A 82 -2.21 3.88 -5.71
CA VAL A 82 -2.63 3.85 -4.30
C VAL A 82 -2.64 5.24 -3.70
N MET A 83 -1.68 6.10 -4.05
CA MET A 83 -1.66 7.50 -3.62
C MET A 83 -2.93 8.24 -4.05
N GLU A 84 -3.28 8.19 -5.33
CA GLU A 84 -4.48 8.83 -5.86
C GLU A 84 -5.76 8.30 -5.19
N CYS A 85 -5.88 6.98 -5.05
CA CYS A 85 -7.05 6.37 -4.42
C CYS A 85 -7.19 6.75 -2.95
N ALA A 86 -6.07 6.78 -2.19
CA ALA A 86 -6.08 7.16 -0.79
C ALA A 86 -6.40 8.65 -0.60
N GLN A 87 -5.90 9.53 -1.47
CA GLN A 87 -6.22 10.97 -1.45
C GLN A 87 -7.70 11.23 -1.72
N LYS A 88 -8.32 10.54 -2.68
CA LYS A 88 -9.75 10.67 -2.99
C LYS A 88 -10.65 10.39 -1.77
N VAL A 89 -10.23 9.52 -0.87
CA VAL A 89 -10.99 9.16 0.35
C VAL A 89 -10.41 9.79 1.63
N ASN A 90 -9.45 10.70 1.50
CA ASN A 90 -8.77 11.38 2.60
C ASN A 90 -8.26 10.43 3.69
N MET A 91 -7.62 9.33 3.25
CA MET A 91 -6.98 8.35 4.12
C MET A 91 -5.46 8.48 4.07
N PRO A 92 -4.75 8.21 5.19
CA PRO A 92 -3.30 8.25 5.22
C PRO A 92 -2.68 7.16 4.32
N PHE A 93 -1.54 7.48 3.71
CA PHE A 93 -0.83 6.52 2.86
C PHE A 93 0.69 6.65 3.00
N VAL A 94 1.40 5.56 2.69
CA VAL A 94 2.86 5.48 2.60
C VAL A 94 3.21 4.86 1.25
N THR A 95 3.74 5.67 0.34
CA THR A 95 4.07 5.26 -1.03
C THR A 95 5.56 5.41 -1.35
N GLU A 96 6.32 6.05 -0.49
CA GLU A 96 7.77 6.10 -0.58
C GLU A 96 8.40 4.94 0.20
N ARG A 97 9.43 5.17 0.94
CA ARG A 97 10.09 4.15 1.74
C ARG A 97 9.36 3.93 3.07
N TRP A 98 9.09 2.68 3.42
CA TRP A 98 8.68 2.34 4.77
C TRP A 98 9.86 2.49 5.73
N LEU A 99 9.76 3.43 6.66
CA LEU A 99 10.80 3.66 7.65
C LEU A 99 10.75 2.58 8.73
N GLY A 100 11.90 2.03 9.09
CA GLY A 100 11.99 1.09 10.20
C GLY A 100 11.48 1.73 11.50
N GLY A 101 10.67 0.99 12.24
CA GLY A 101 10.13 1.45 13.53
C GLY A 101 8.94 2.41 13.44
N MET A 102 8.33 2.62 12.26
CA MET A 102 7.16 3.51 12.13
C MET A 102 6.02 3.15 13.09
N LEU A 103 5.81 1.87 13.36
CA LEU A 103 4.80 1.39 14.30
C LEU A 103 5.43 0.97 15.64
N THR A 104 6.55 0.25 15.63
CA THR A 104 7.17 -0.32 16.81
C THR A 104 7.98 0.68 17.64
N ASN A 105 8.55 1.71 17.01
CA ASN A 105 9.30 2.80 17.65
C ASN A 105 8.68 4.17 17.29
N PHE A 106 7.38 4.26 17.40
CA PHE A 106 6.60 5.44 17.01
C PHE A 106 7.06 6.73 17.72
N ASN A 107 7.43 6.64 19.00
CA ASN A 107 7.86 7.81 19.77
C ASN A 107 9.11 8.48 19.16
N THR A 108 10.06 7.70 18.67
CA THR A 108 11.26 8.24 18.01
C THR A 108 10.93 8.84 16.64
N VAL A 109 10.12 8.16 15.85
CA VAL A 109 9.66 8.68 14.56
C VAL A 109 8.88 10.00 14.75
N ARG A 110 8.03 10.08 15.76
CA ARG A 110 7.28 11.30 16.09
C ARG A 110 8.16 12.47 16.47
N LYS A 111 9.30 12.23 17.15
CA LYS A 111 10.30 13.29 17.43
C LYS A 111 10.86 13.89 16.14
N SER A 112 11.20 13.03 15.17
CA SER A 112 11.68 13.47 13.85
C SER A 112 10.64 14.28 13.08
N VAL A 113 9.38 13.86 13.12
CA VAL A 113 8.26 14.62 12.51
C VAL A 113 8.09 15.99 13.17
N LYS A 114 8.14 16.06 14.50
CA LYS A 114 8.07 17.34 15.23
C LYS A 114 9.23 18.27 14.87
N LYS A 115 10.45 17.72 14.73
CA LYS A 115 11.61 18.50 14.30
C LYS A 115 11.42 19.07 12.90
N MET A 116 10.92 18.25 11.96
CA MET A 116 10.60 18.69 10.60
C MET A 116 9.58 19.85 10.62
N GLN A 117 8.49 19.71 11.35
CA GLN A 117 7.47 20.76 11.49
C GLN A 117 8.01 22.05 12.11
N SER A 118 8.92 21.92 13.09
CA SER A 118 9.60 23.08 13.70
C SER A 118 10.46 23.82 12.68
N ILE A 119 11.22 23.08 11.84
CA ILE A 119 12.03 23.67 10.79
C ILE A 119 11.16 24.34 9.73
N GLU A 120 10.11 23.68 9.31
CA GLU A 120 9.14 24.23 8.33
C GLU A 120 8.53 25.53 8.83
N LYS A 121 8.16 25.58 10.12
CA LYS A 121 7.69 26.81 10.74
C LYS A 121 8.73 27.92 10.74
N MET A 122 9.98 27.62 11.08
CA MET A 122 11.08 28.60 11.05
C MET A 122 11.33 29.16 9.65
N LEU A 123 11.20 28.34 8.62
CA LEU A 123 11.33 28.78 7.22
C LEU A 123 10.18 29.71 6.83
N ASN A 124 8.97 29.40 7.23
CA ASN A 124 7.79 30.21 6.91
C ASN A 124 7.73 31.53 7.69
N ASP A 125 8.20 31.54 8.93
CA ASP A 125 8.20 32.73 9.80
C ASP A 125 9.40 33.65 9.55
N GLY A 126 10.30 33.32 8.61
CA GLY A 126 11.52 34.10 8.33
C GLY A 126 12.61 33.98 9.42
N SER A 127 12.36 33.24 10.49
CA SER A 127 13.33 33.05 11.62
C SER A 127 14.59 32.31 11.17
N ALA A 128 14.54 31.60 10.05
CA ALA A 128 15.67 30.93 9.44
C ALA A 128 16.76 31.90 8.92
N GLU A 129 16.45 33.17 8.68
CA GLU A 129 17.39 34.17 8.25
C GLU A 129 18.40 34.54 9.34
N ASN A 130 18.00 34.37 10.60
CA ASN A 130 18.84 34.64 11.78
C ASN A 130 19.79 33.48 12.13
N LEU A 131 19.73 32.36 11.42
CA LEU A 131 20.58 31.19 11.65
C LEU A 131 21.97 31.40 11.01
N ASN A 132 23.01 30.93 11.71
CA ASN A 132 24.36 30.95 11.18
C ASN A 132 24.48 30.06 9.93
N LYS A 133 25.44 30.38 9.03
CA LYS A 133 25.68 29.68 7.76
C LYS A 133 25.88 28.15 7.91
N LYS A 134 26.25 27.65 9.10
CA LYS A 134 26.36 26.21 9.41
C LYS A 134 25.05 25.56 9.85
N GLU A 135 24.06 26.34 10.22
CA GLU A 135 22.76 25.89 10.71
C GLU A 135 21.67 25.95 9.65
N ARG A 136 21.95 26.65 8.55
CA ARG A 136 21.20 26.66 7.31
C ARG A 136 21.58 25.43 6.45
#